data_9367eb461b301a20e6adae2ee6de9b23
#
_entry.id   9367eb461b301a20e6adae2ee6de9b23
#
_cell.length_a   1.000
_cell.length_b   1.000
_cell.length_c   1.000
_cell.angle_alpha   90.00
_cell.angle_beta   90.00
_cell.angle_gamma   90.00
#
_symmetry.space_group_name_H-M   'P 1'
#
loop_
_entity.id
_entity.type
_entity.pdbx_description
1 polymer ?
#
loop_
_entity_poly.entity_id
_entity_poly.type
_entity_poly.pdbx_seq_one_letter_code
_entity_poly.pdbx_strand_id
1 'polypeptide(L)'
;MKRNIYVAALAALLCAGTVVFTSRAQTTSSAKHAFTPDAIPYGPAPISVPAGAQLAVLEGNPGAMTGDYTVRLKMPDGYRIAPHWHPNRENVTVITGTFKVGMGDRFDDSKMGDFPTGSFAYLDPDMHHYAMTSGEVVVQIHGASPFQINYVNPDDDPSRKR
;
A
#
# COMPACT_ATOMS: atom_id res chain seq x y z
N MET A 1 5.69 68.67 72.36
CA MET A 1 5.18 67.35 71.95
C MET A 1 5.48 67.16 70.46
N LYS A 2 6.51 66.37 70.14
CA LYS A 2 6.92 66.05 68.71
C LYS A 2 6.63 64.58 68.47
N ARG A 3 5.72 64.30 67.54
CA ARG A 3 5.36 62.95 67.07
C ARG A 3 6.24 62.56 65.90
N ASN A 4 7.08 61.57 66.07
CA ASN A 4 7.86 60.99 65.00
C ASN A 4 6.98 59.96 64.23
N ILE A 5 6.90 60.18 62.99
CA ILE A 5 6.19 59.20 62.05
C ILE A 5 7.29 58.42 61.33
N TYR A 6 7.37 57.11 61.66
CA TYR A 6 8.21 56.18 60.90
C TYR A 6 7.49 55.71 59.66
N VAL A 7 8.04 56.01 58.54
CA VAL A 7 7.55 55.45 57.22
C VAL A 7 8.32 54.16 57.04
N ALA A 8 7.60 53.04 57.08
CA ALA A 8 8.14 51.72 56.72
C ALA A 8 8.02 51.54 55.19
N ALA A 9 9.16 51.45 54.51
CA ALA A 9 9.22 51.12 53.10
C ALA A 9 9.14 49.59 52.94
N LEU A 10 8.06 49.12 52.31
CA LEU A 10 7.87 47.72 51.94
C LEU A 10 8.54 47.50 50.58
N ALA A 11 9.66 46.77 50.56
CA ALA A 11 10.28 46.31 49.30
C ALA A 11 9.59 45.03 48.81
N ALA A 12 8.85 45.12 47.75
CA ALA A 12 8.26 43.97 47.07
C ALA A 12 9.31 43.34 46.15
N LEU A 13 9.78 42.14 46.49
CA LEU A 13 10.61 41.30 45.62
C LEU A 13 9.70 40.65 44.56
N LEU A 14 9.78 41.09 43.31
CA LEU A 14 9.21 40.33 42.17
C LEU A 14 10.16 39.20 41.82
N CYS A 15 9.82 37.97 42.20
CA CYS A 15 10.42 36.75 41.64
C CYS A 15 9.82 36.51 40.27
N ALA A 16 10.52 36.91 39.22
CA ALA A 16 10.19 36.50 37.83
C ALA A 16 10.59 35.02 37.65
N GLY A 17 9.63 34.13 37.89
CA GLY A 17 9.79 32.72 37.56
C GLY A 17 9.75 32.51 36.07
N THR A 18 10.89 32.25 35.44
CA THR A 18 10.97 31.78 34.04
C THR A 18 10.39 30.37 33.94
N VAL A 19 9.16 30.23 33.45
CA VAL A 19 8.58 28.94 33.11
C VAL A 19 9.24 28.48 31.84
N VAL A 20 10.21 27.56 31.97
CA VAL A 20 10.79 26.86 30.82
C VAL A 20 9.78 25.84 30.34
N PHE A 21 9.07 26.14 29.24
CA PHE A 21 8.30 25.14 28.52
C PHE A 21 9.27 24.18 27.84
N THR A 22 9.56 23.06 28.48
CA THR A 22 10.18 21.92 27.80
C THR A 22 9.16 21.32 26.85
N SER A 23 9.24 21.70 25.58
CA SER A 23 8.53 21.03 24.51
C SER A 23 9.02 19.60 24.45
N ARG A 24 8.27 18.69 25.06
CA ARG A 24 8.48 17.25 24.91
C ARG A 24 8.06 16.93 23.49
N ALA A 25 9.05 16.72 22.59
CA ALA A 25 8.78 16.15 21.28
C ALA A 25 8.02 14.84 21.51
N GLN A 26 6.73 14.83 21.18
CA GLN A 26 5.98 13.59 21.07
C GLN A 26 6.65 12.78 19.97
N THR A 27 7.44 11.79 20.37
CA THR A 27 7.79 10.70 19.48
C THR A 27 6.46 10.07 19.07
N THR A 28 5.99 10.40 17.86
CA THR A 28 4.88 9.71 17.24
C THR A 28 5.29 8.25 17.16
N SER A 29 4.71 7.42 18.03
CA SER A 29 4.73 5.97 17.86
C SER A 29 4.24 5.73 16.45
N SER A 30 5.13 5.27 15.55
CA SER A 30 4.75 4.90 14.20
C SER A 30 3.59 3.91 14.32
N ALA A 31 2.42 4.33 13.90
CA ALA A 31 1.25 3.47 13.94
C ALA A 31 1.61 2.19 13.18
N LYS A 32 1.40 1.02 13.79
CA LYS A 32 1.69 -0.30 13.20
C LYS A 32 1.01 -0.53 11.84
N HIS A 33 0.21 0.43 11.39
CA HIS A 33 -0.68 0.36 10.22
C HIS A 33 -0.48 1.53 9.26
N ALA A 34 0.71 2.17 9.27
CA ALA A 34 1.04 3.26 8.37
C ALA A 34 2.38 2.99 7.70
N PHE A 35 2.40 3.07 6.38
CA PHE A 35 3.57 2.83 5.55
C PHE A 35 3.86 4.05 4.69
N THR A 36 5.05 4.62 4.81
CA THR A 36 5.56 5.54 3.80
C THR A 36 6.07 4.75 2.59
N PRO A 37 6.21 5.36 1.40
CA PRO A 37 6.68 4.64 0.21
C PRO A 37 7.97 3.84 0.44
N ASP A 38 8.93 4.43 1.16
CA ASP A 38 10.24 3.81 1.43
C ASP A 38 10.20 2.71 2.51
N ALA A 39 9.10 2.63 3.26
CA ALA A 39 8.91 1.65 4.34
C ALA A 39 8.02 0.46 3.94
N ILE A 40 7.62 0.37 2.67
CA ILE A 40 6.83 -0.77 2.17
C ILE A 40 7.68 -2.06 2.23
N PRO A 41 7.24 -3.10 2.97
CA PRO A 41 8.03 -4.31 3.19
C PRO A 41 7.88 -5.30 2.02
N TYR A 42 8.42 -4.96 0.85
CA TYR A 42 8.39 -5.87 -0.30
C TYR A 42 9.21 -7.12 -0.06
N GLY A 43 8.64 -8.26 -0.41
CA GLY A 43 9.27 -9.57 -0.45
C GLY A 43 8.94 -10.31 -1.75
N PRO A 44 9.44 -11.54 -1.95
CA PRO A 44 9.08 -12.35 -3.10
C PRO A 44 7.57 -12.54 -3.19
N ALA A 45 7.00 -12.39 -4.40
CA ALA A 45 5.59 -12.69 -4.62
C ALA A 45 5.30 -14.19 -4.44
N PRO A 46 4.03 -14.57 -4.14
CA PRO A 46 3.63 -15.98 -4.08
C PRO A 46 3.95 -16.73 -5.37
N ILE A 47 4.16 -18.03 -5.25
CA ILE A 47 4.53 -18.90 -6.37
C ILE A 47 3.49 -18.93 -7.51
N SER A 48 2.23 -18.62 -7.23
CA SER A 48 1.18 -18.49 -8.22
C SER A 48 1.29 -17.23 -9.10
N VAL A 49 2.17 -16.30 -8.71
CA VAL A 49 2.51 -15.11 -9.51
C VAL A 49 3.79 -15.43 -10.28
N PRO A 50 3.93 -15.07 -11.57
CA PRO A 50 5.16 -15.30 -12.33
C PRO A 50 6.40 -14.72 -11.64
N ALA A 51 7.53 -15.37 -11.79
CA ALA A 51 8.79 -14.96 -11.16
C ALA A 51 9.20 -13.54 -11.55
N GLY A 52 9.84 -12.81 -10.64
CA GLY A 52 10.33 -11.45 -10.85
C GLY A 52 9.49 -10.36 -10.17
N ALA A 53 8.26 -10.64 -9.80
CA ALA A 53 7.45 -9.71 -9.02
C ALA A 53 7.81 -9.77 -7.52
N GLN A 54 7.53 -8.66 -6.84
CA GLN A 54 7.60 -8.53 -5.38
C GLN A 54 6.21 -8.13 -4.84
N LEU A 55 5.86 -8.66 -3.68
CA LEU A 55 4.58 -8.37 -3.04
C LEU A 55 4.81 -7.86 -1.61
N ALA A 56 4.02 -6.89 -1.20
CA ALA A 56 3.93 -6.41 0.17
C ALA A 56 2.49 -6.50 0.64
N VAL A 57 2.26 -7.13 1.80
CA VAL A 57 0.97 -7.10 2.48
C VAL A 57 0.93 -5.85 3.36
N LEU A 58 -0.02 -4.94 3.08
CA LEU A 58 -0.21 -3.71 3.84
C LEU A 58 -1.26 -3.89 4.93
N GLU A 59 -2.27 -4.73 4.65
CA GLU A 59 -3.37 -5.00 5.57
C GLU A 59 -3.93 -6.39 5.31
N GLY A 60 -4.49 -7.01 6.36
CA GLY A 60 -5.19 -8.28 6.28
C GLY A 60 -4.31 -9.48 5.98
N ASN A 61 -4.95 -10.54 5.48
CA ASN A 61 -4.26 -11.76 5.05
C ASN A 61 -4.86 -12.23 3.71
N PRO A 62 -4.16 -12.00 2.59
CA PRO A 62 -4.65 -12.40 1.27
C PRO A 62 -4.82 -13.93 1.10
N GLY A 63 -4.19 -14.73 1.95
CA GLY A 63 -4.34 -16.20 1.97
C GLY A 63 -5.43 -16.72 2.90
N ALA A 64 -6.12 -15.86 3.65
CA ALA A 64 -7.20 -16.29 4.55
C ALA A 64 -8.45 -16.73 3.76
N MET A 65 -9.34 -17.45 4.43
CA MET A 65 -10.62 -17.87 3.82
C MET A 65 -11.66 -16.74 3.80
N THR A 66 -11.52 -15.75 4.68
CA THR A 66 -12.43 -14.62 4.84
C THR A 66 -11.69 -13.39 5.34
N GLY A 67 -12.32 -12.22 5.23
CA GLY A 67 -11.77 -10.92 5.59
C GLY A 67 -11.32 -10.14 4.36
N ASP A 68 -10.84 -8.95 4.59
CA ASP A 68 -10.32 -8.09 3.53
C ASP A 68 -8.78 -8.12 3.51
N TYR A 69 -8.21 -7.75 2.38
CA TYR A 69 -6.77 -7.57 2.24
C TYR A 69 -6.45 -6.33 1.41
N THR A 70 -5.27 -5.77 1.66
CA THR A 70 -4.63 -4.77 0.80
C THR A 70 -3.19 -5.18 0.59
N VAL A 71 -2.79 -5.33 -0.68
CA VAL A 71 -1.41 -5.67 -1.06
C VAL A 71 -0.88 -4.67 -2.09
N ARG A 72 0.44 -4.55 -2.19
CA ARG A 72 1.11 -3.95 -3.34
C ARG A 72 1.92 -4.98 -4.09
N LEU A 73 1.72 -5.01 -5.39
CA LEU A 73 2.49 -5.84 -6.31
C LEU A 73 3.41 -4.91 -7.12
N LYS A 74 4.71 -5.16 -7.04
CA LYS A 74 5.75 -4.46 -7.78
C LYS A 74 6.29 -5.40 -8.85
N MET A 75 6.26 -4.95 -10.10
CA MET A 75 6.56 -5.74 -11.28
C MET A 75 7.61 -5.03 -12.13
N PRO A 76 8.64 -5.72 -12.65
CA PRO A 76 9.62 -5.13 -13.56
C PRO A 76 9.01 -4.76 -14.92
N ASP A 77 9.77 -4.07 -15.75
CA ASP A 77 9.36 -3.77 -17.14
C ASP A 77 9.12 -5.04 -17.94
N GLY A 78 8.10 -5.01 -18.82
CA GLY A 78 7.71 -6.13 -19.68
C GLY A 78 7.17 -7.35 -18.93
N TYR A 79 6.85 -7.23 -17.65
CA TYR A 79 6.30 -8.33 -16.87
C TYR A 79 4.93 -8.71 -17.38
N ARG A 80 4.66 -10.02 -17.50
CA ARG A 80 3.43 -10.55 -18.06
C ARG A 80 2.74 -11.50 -17.10
N ILE A 81 1.41 -11.36 -16.97
CA ILE A 81 0.54 -12.31 -16.30
C ILE A 81 -0.42 -12.85 -17.36
N ALA A 82 -0.33 -14.16 -17.59
CA ALA A 82 -1.15 -14.86 -18.59
C ALA A 82 -2.65 -14.78 -18.24
N PRO A 83 -3.55 -15.09 -19.16
CA PRO A 83 -4.99 -15.05 -18.91
C PRO A 83 -5.38 -15.85 -17.67
N HIS A 84 -6.06 -15.17 -16.76
CA HIS A 84 -6.45 -15.68 -15.44
C HIS A 84 -7.73 -15.00 -14.95
N TRP A 85 -8.25 -15.47 -13.83
CA TRP A 85 -9.40 -14.91 -13.14
C TRP A 85 -9.26 -15.07 -11.62
N HIS A 86 -10.08 -14.34 -10.88
CA HIS A 86 -10.13 -14.37 -9.42
C HIS A 86 -11.53 -14.77 -8.95
N PRO A 87 -11.67 -15.55 -7.84
CA PRO A 87 -12.98 -15.93 -7.30
C PRO A 87 -13.71 -14.75 -6.63
N ASN A 88 -12.98 -13.71 -6.24
CA ASN A 88 -13.50 -12.49 -5.65
C ASN A 88 -13.18 -11.28 -6.53
N ARG A 89 -13.92 -10.19 -6.34
CA ARG A 89 -13.61 -8.92 -7.03
C ARG A 89 -12.21 -8.46 -6.69
N GLU A 90 -11.45 -8.11 -7.72
CA GLU A 90 -10.15 -7.47 -7.60
C GLU A 90 -10.30 -5.96 -7.88
N ASN A 91 -9.85 -5.11 -6.95
CA ASN A 91 -9.78 -3.66 -7.15
C ASN A 91 -8.31 -3.27 -7.28
N VAL A 92 -7.97 -2.60 -8.39
CA VAL A 92 -6.59 -2.27 -8.75
C VAL A 92 -6.43 -0.77 -8.87
N THR A 93 -5.47 -0.21 -8.14
CA THR A 93 -5.03 1.18 -8.29
C THR A 93 -3.58 1.19 -8.76
N VAL A 94 -3.29 1.89 -9.85
CA VAL A 94 -1.92 2.06 -10.36
C VAL A 94 -1.22 3.15 -9.56
N ILE A 95 -0.18 2.75 -8.79
CA ILE A 95 0.60 3.66 -7.94
C ILE A 95 1.74 4.30 -8.74
N THR A 96 2.44 3.50 -9.59
CA THR A 96 3.52 4.00 -10.48
C THR A 96 3.51 3.23 -11.79
N GLY A 97 4.01 3.86 -12.85
CA GLY A 97 4.18 3.26 -14.18
C GLY A 97 2.90 3.18 -14.99
N THR A 98 2.90 2.33 -16.02
CA THR A 98 1.72 2.05 -16.86
C THR A 98 1.41 0.56 -16.81
N PHE A 99 0.29 0.23 -16.20
CA PHE A 99 -0.25 -1.11 -16.15
C PHE A 99 -1.16 -1.33 -17.34
N LYS A 100 -0.94 -2.41 -18.09
CA LYS A 100 -1.75 -2.76 -19.27
C LYS A 100 -2.63 -3.96 -18.93
N VAL A 101 -3.90 -3.87 -19.27
CA VAL A 101 -4.89 -4.94 -19.02
C VAL A 101 -5.66 -5.24 -20.29
N GLY A 102 -5.77 -6.51 -20.61
CA GLY A 102 -6.62 -7.03 -21.67
C GLY A 102 -7.61 -8.04 -21.13
N MET A 103 -8.74 -8.21 -21.82
CA MET A 103 -9.83 -9.09 -21.40
C MET A 103 -9.90 -10.32 -22.29
N GLY A 104 -10.26 -11.48 -21.68
CA GLY A 104 -10.50 -12.74 -22.38
C GLY A 104 -9.44 -13.80 -22.12
N ASP A 105 -9.56 -14.91 -22.88
CA ASP A 105 -8.84 -16.16 -22.65
C ASP A 105 -7.49 -16.27 -23.37
N ARG A 106 -7.17 -15.29 -24.21
CA ARG A 106 -5.95 -15.28 -25.00
C ARG A 106 -5.21 -13.97 -24.82
N PHE A 107 -3.92 -14.07 -24.58
CA PHE A 107 -3.05 -12.91 -24.50
C PHE A 107 -2.94 -12.24 -25.88
N ASP A 108 -3.31 -10.96 -25.96
CA ASP A 108 -3.26 -10.16 -27.20
C ASP A 108 -2.85 -8.71 -26.85
N ASP A 109 -1.58 -8.38 -27.10
CA ASP A 109 -1.01 -7.08 -26.79
C ASP A 109 -1.78 -5.92 -27.46
N SER A 110 -2.36 -6.18 -28.64
CA SER A 110 -3.09 -5.17 -29.41
C SER A 110 -4.46 -4.79 -28.83
N LYS A 111 -4.96 -5.59 -27.89
CA LYS A 111 -6.27 -5.39 -27.24
C LYS A 111 -6.16 -4.91 -25.80
N MET A 112 -4.96 -4.58 -25.35
CA MET A 112 -4.76 -4.08 -24.00
C MET A 112 -5.04 -2.58 -23.88
N GLY A 113 -5.75 -2.20 -22.83
CA GLY A 113 -5.88 -0.80 -22.41
C GLY A 113 -4.69 -0.38 -21.54
N ASP A 114 -4.26 0.86 -21.67
CA ASP A 114 -3.22 1.47 -20.85
C ASP A 114 -3.83 2.17 -19.64
N PHE A 115 -3.33 1.80 -18.44
CA PHE A 115 -3.71 2.39 -17.17
C PHE A 115 -2.47 3.04 -16.55
N PRO A 116 -2.25 4.35 -16.76
CA PRO A 116 -1.13 5.06 -16.17
C PRO A 116 -1.33 5.30 -14.67
N THR A 117 -0.28 5.81 -14.01
CA THR A 117 -0.32 6.21 -12.60
C THR A 117 -1.58 7.02 -12.24
N GLY A 118 -2.23 6.64 -11.14
CA GLY A 118 -3.50 7.22 -10.67
C GLY A 118 -4.75 6.56 -11.24
N SER A 119 -4.62 5.65 -12.21
CA SER A 119 -5.76 4.87 -12.73
C SER A 119 -6.32 3.93 -11.68
N PHE A 120 -7.62 3.69 -11.77
CA PHE A 120 -8.34 2.69 -10.99
C PHE A 120 -9.19 1.83 -11.92
N ALA A 121 -9.20 0.54 -11.66
CA ALA A 121 -10.07 -0.43 -12.32
C ALA A 121 -10.54 -1.46 -11.29
N TYR A 122 -11.66 -2.12 -11.58
CA TYR A 122 -12.05 -3.32 -10.85
C TYR A 122 -12.46 -4.42 -11.83
N LEU A 123 -12.25 -5.65 -11.41
CA LEU A 123 -12.60 -6.86 -12.13
C LEU A 123 -13.57 -7.64 -11.25
N ASP A 124 -14.75 -7.94 -11.78
CA ASP A 124 -15.72 -8.74 -11.05
C ASP A 124 -15.24 -10.20 -10.94
N PRO A 125 -15.79 -11.00 -10.01
CA PRO A 125 -15.48 -12.42 -9.92
C PRO A 125 -15.58 -13.11 -11.27
N ASP A 126 -14.68 -14.04 -11.51
CA ASP A 126 -14.61 -14.91 -12.70
C ASP A 126 -14.39 -14.16 -14.04
N MET A 127 -14.07 -12.86 -14.03
CA MET A 127 -13.69 -12.14 -15.24
C MET A 127 -12.29 -12.54 -15.71
N HIS A 128 -12.21 -13.18 -16.87
CA HIS A 128 -10.94 -13.56 -17.49
C HIS A 128 -10.23 -12.33 -18.04
N HIS A 129 -8.99 -12.13 -17.58
CA HIS A 129 -8.15 -11.02 -17.99
C HIS A 129 -6.67 -11.41 -17.98
N TYR A 130 -5.84 -10.57 -18.59
CA TYR A 130 -4.39 -10.72 -18.62
C TYR A 130 -3.74 -9.35 -18.48
N ALA A 131 -2.50 -9.33 -18.01
CA ALA A 131 -1.82 -8.08 -17.72
C ALA A 131 -0.38 -8.05 -18.22
N MET A 132 0.11 -6.83 -18.44
CA MET A 132 1.50 -6.55 -18.77
C MET A 132 1.92 -5.20 -18.21
N THR A 133 3.22 -5.03 -17.98
CA THR A 133 3.78 -3.75 -17.55
C THR A 133 4.51 -3.05 -18.70
N SER A 134 4.47 -1.71 -18.69
CA SER A 134 5.35 -0.85 -19.49
C SER A 134 6.14 0.04 -18.52
N GLY A 135 7.43 -0.23 -18.42
CA GLY A 135 8.28 0.21 -17.32
C GLY A 135 8.07 -0.61 -16.04
N GLU A 136 8.79 -0.26 -14.96
CA GLU A 136 8.49 -0.80 -13.63
C GLU A 136 7.12 -0.27 -13.16
N VAL A 137 6.26 -1.17 -12.70
CA VAL A 137 4.89 -0.84 -12.26
C VAL A 137 4.70 -1.28 -10.82
N VAL A 138 4.05 -0.43 -10.05
CA VAL A 138 3.47 -0.78 -8.74
C VAL A 138 1.97 -0.60 -8.82
N VAL A 139 1.23 -1.67 -8.55
CA VAL A 139 -0.21 -1.62 -8.34
C VAL A 139 -0.55 -1.89 -6.88
N GLN A 140 -1.58 -1.24 -6.36
CA GLN A 140 -2.21 -1.62 -5.10
C GLN A 140 -3.49 -2.39 -5.42
N ILE A 141 -3.61 -3.57 -4.84
CA ILE A 141 -4.75 -4.46 -5.01
C ILE A 141 -5.43 -4.60 -3.65
N HIS A 142 -6.75 -4.50 -3.63
CA HIS A 142 -7.54 -4.78 -2.44
C HIS A 142 -8.83 -5.52 -2.80
N GLY A 143 -9.32 -6.32 -1.86
CA GLY A 143 -10.53 -7.11 -2.04
C GLY A 143 -10.81 -8.02 -0.87
N ALA A 144 -11.80 -8.90 -1.04
CA ALA A 144 -12.07 -9.96 -0.09
C ALA A 144 -11.09 -11.14 -0.28
N SER A 145 -10.66 -11.73 0.82
CA SER A 145 -9.85 -12.96 0.81
C SER A 145 -10.71 -14.19 0.42
N PRO A 146 -10.10 -15.19 -0.22
CA PRO A 146 -8.70 -15.31 -0.61
C PRO A 146 -8.37 -14.53 -1.89
N PHE A 147 -7.13 -13.97 -1.96
CA PHE A 147 -6.55 -13.54 -3.23
C PHE A 147 -5.98 -14.77 -3.93
N GLN A 148 -6.72 -15.27 -4.89
CA GLN A 148 -6.37 -16.47 -5.64
C GLN A 148 -6.30 -16.15 -7.13
N ILE A 149 -5.27 -16.64 -7.80
CA ILE A 149 -5.10 -16.55 -9.24
C ILE A 149 -5.42 -17.92 -9.84
N ASN A 150 -6.39 -17.98 -10.75
CA ASN A 150 -6.75 -19.18 -11.49
C ASN A 150 -6.43 -18.96 -12.97
N TYR A 151 -5.42 -19.64 -13.48
CA TYR A 151 -5.01 -19.51 -14.89
C TYR A 151 -6.01 -20.22 -15.82
N VAL A 152 -6.38 -19.55 -16.91
CA VAL A 152 -7.29 -20.11 -17.95
C VAL A 152 -6.64 -21.34 -18.59
N ASN A 153 -5.36 -21.25 -18.98
CA ASN A 153 -4.56 -22.40 -19.38
C ASN A 153 -3.73 -22.87 -18.16
N PRO A 154 -3.96 -24.10 -17.65
CA PRO A 154 -3.20 -24.62 -16.51
C PRO A 154 -1.68 -24.68 -16.72
N ASP A 155 -1.20 -24.71 -17.95
CA ASP A 155 0.24 -24.73 -18.25
C ASP A 155 0.89 -23.35 -18.04
N ASP A 156 0.10 -22.30 -17.90
CA ASP A 156 0.57 -20.95 -17.58
C ASP A 156 0.79 -20.73 -16.07
N ASP A 157 0.27 -21.63 -15.22
CA ASP A 157 0.41 -21.56 -13.78
C ASP A 157 1.88 -21.82 -13.36
N PRO A 158 2.58 -20.82 -12.81
CA PRO A 158 3.98 -20.98 -12.42
C PRO A 158 4.18 -22.00 -11.31
N SER A 159 3.16 -22.25 -10.49
CA SER A 159 3.22 -23.20 -9.38
C SER A 159 3.32 -24.66 -9.85
N ARG A 160 2.94 -24.92 -11.09
CA ARG A 160 2.94 -26.26 -11.72
C ARG A 160 4.25 -26.61 -12.43
N LYS A 161 5.15 -25.61 -12.62
CA LYS A 161 6.40 -25.76 -13.41
C LYS A 161 7.63 -26.13 -12.57
N ARG A 162 7.43 -26.73 -11.40
CA ARG A 162 8.52 -27.19 -10.51
C ARG A 162 8.79 -28.67 -10.61
#